data_f00d74f51a8aa6dbd89ec2bd8eede4fe
#
_entry.id   f00d74f51a8aa6dbd89ec2bd8eede4fe
#
_cell.length_a   1.000
_cell.length_b   1.000
_cell.length_c   1.000
_cell.angle_alpha   90.00
_cell.angle_beta   90.00
_cell.angle_gamma   90.00
#
_symmetry.space_group_name_H-M   'P 1'
#
loop_
_entity.id
_entity.type
_entity.pdbx_description
1 polymer ?
#
loop_
_entity_poly.entity_id
_entity_poly.type
_entity_poly.pdbx_seq_one_letter_code
_entity_poly.pdbx_strand_id
1 'polypeptide(L)'
;MITGRNQADYHSLKTWRIKLLALLFLLGSFVIAARLFSWQVLQSDLLANYARVQQQSQSSLPAMRGAILASDGFPLATTGEAYLLWASLKDIVDVKRTASKLAPLLMDKPEENDATASAKTEEELVLNEEERIKTLLGRTDVVWVPVKRKIGKEQKQQIESLGIKGIGFDPEEGRAYPEASMAAQVLGFVGKDTAGTPKGYFGLEGFYDLTLSGSKGVKTWEKDAFGNPIILGGSHKVGAQDGITIKTHIDRSAQYLVERHLKEGVEKYEAAEGVVVVMRPSDGAILAMAGFPAYDPAKFNNFDKEFYINPAIGESFEPGSIFKVLVMAAALDSEAVAPEDKCDSCSGPRVIAEYTIESGSKQYYPDSTPKEIIEHSDNVGMIWVAERLGEEKMADYLQKYGIGRSSGIDLQGELVPPLRDSDDWGLIDLATASFGQGVAITPIQMVRAVGALANAGKLVTPQVVDKIIAQNQEDDIKPQKTEQVISPRAAKQITDMMVNGVESKSDMWPIPRGFQVAGKTGTAQIPVAGHYDPNKVVSSFVGFAPANNPKFVMIVSLKDPKVGQYASQNAAFIWFNIADDLLPYFGAQPN
;
A
#
# COMPACT_ATOMS: atom_id res chain seq x y z
N MET A 1 -117.88 25.17 -22.69
CA MET A 1 -116.81 24.99 -23.68
C MET A 1 -115.59 25.80 -23.27
N ILE A 2 -114.55 25.23 -22.77
CA ILE A 2 -113.19 25.71 -22.79
C ILE A 2 -112.41 24.54 -22.20
N THR A 3 -111.91 23.74 -22.91
CA THR A 3 -110.74 23.32 -23.62
C THR A 3 -109.56 23.15 -22.67
N GLY A 4 -109.28 21.87 -22.48
CA GLY A 4 -108.00 21.43 -21.91
C GLY A 4 -106.86 21.80 -22.79
N ARG A 5 -105.85 22.38 -22.19
CA ARG A 5 -104.54 22.55 -22.83
C ARG A 5 -103.41 22.38 -21.83
N ASN A 6 -102.46 21.46 -22.19
CA ASN A 6 -101.12 21.37 -21.68
C ASN A 6 -100.79 20.83 -20.29
N GLN A 7 -101.21 19.60 -20.00
CA GLN A 7 -100.46 18.78 -19.01
C GLN A 7 -99.38 17.87 -19.58
N ALA A 8 -99.33 17.68 -20.94
CA ALA A 8 -98.34 16.76 -21.58
C ALA A 8 -96.94 17.32 -21.68
N ASP A 9 -96.73 18.65 -21.82
CA ASP A 9 -95.44 19.27 -22.04
C ASP A 9 -94.59 19.42 -20.77
N TYR A 10 -95.21 19.50 -19.62
CA TYR A 10 -94.49 19.62 -18.33
C TYR A 10 -93.90 18.29 -17.86
N HIS A 11 -94.44 17.16 -18.24
CA HIS A 11 -93.85 15.84 -17.96
C HIS A 11 -92.68 15.48 -18.85
N SER A 12 -92.68 15.92 -20.09
CA SER A 12 -91.59 15.66 -21.05
C SER A 12 -90.28 16.42 -20.72
N LEU A 13 -90.43 17.67 -20.23
CA LEU A 13 -89.27 18.48 -19.80
C LEU A 13 -88.65 17.97 -18.49
N LYS A 14 -89.45 17.45 -17.56
CA LYS A 14 -88.92 16.83 -16.33
C LYS A 14 -88.17 15.50 -16.65
N THR A 15 -88.74 14.65 -17.47
CA THR A 15 -88.15 13.36 -17.84
C THR A 15 -86.84 13.53 -18.63
N TRP A 16 -86.72 14.54 -19.50
CA TRP A 16 -85.43 14.83 -20.20
C TRP A 16 -84.30 15.25 -19.25
N ARG A 17 -84.60 16.11 -18.25
CA ARG A 17 -83.63 16.51 -17.21
C ARG A 17 -83.16 15.31 -16.37
N ILE A 18 -84.08 14.42 -16.03
CA ILE A 18 -83.77 13.18 -15.29
C ILE A 18 -82.88 12.27 -16.17
N LYS A 19 -83.20 12.11 -17.44
CA LYS A 19 -82.40 11.34 -18.39
C LYS A 19 -80.98 11.94 -18.61
N LEU A 20 -80.87 13.27 -18.67
CA LEU A 20 -79.60 13.97 -18.78
C LEU A 20 -78.77 13.76 -17.50
N LEU A 21 -79.38 13.91 -16.33
CA LEU A 21 -78.68 13.62 -15.05
C LEU A 21 -78.24 12.17 -14.95
N ALA A 22 -79.05 11.22 -15.35
CA ALA A 22 -78.73 9.81 -15.38
C ALA A 22 -77.59 9.52 -16.38
N LEU A 23 -77.56 10.18 -17.57
CA LEU A 23 -76.48 10.04 -18.55
C LEU A 23 -75.18 10.60 -17.99
N LEU A 24 -75.23 11.78 -17.33
CA LEU A 24 -74.01 12.37 -16.71
C LEU A 24 -73.47 11.47 -15.58
N PHE A 25 -74.33 10.87 -14.80
CA PHE A 25 -73.96 9.94 -13.75
C PHE A 25 -73.34 8.67 -14.31
N LEU A 26 -73.90 8.09 -15.38
CA LEU A 26 -73.36 6.94 -16.10
C LEU A 26 -71.97 7.26 -16.71
N LEU A 27 -71.85 8.43 -17.31
CA LEU A 27 -70.60 8.91 -17.92
C LEU A 27 -69.52 9.12 -16.86
N GLY A 28 -69.88 9.74 -15.73
CA GLY A 28 -69.01 9.87 -14.55
C GLY A 28 -68.58 8.53 -13.98
N SER A 29 -69.54 7.58 -13.83
CA SER A 29 -69.22 6.21 -13.36
C SER A 29 -68.30 5.47 -14.34
N PHE A 30 -68.50 5.63 -15.64
CA PHE A 30 -67.63 5.04 -16.66
C PHE A 30 -66.22 5.60 -16.58
N VAL A 31 -66.03 6.92 -16.44
CA VAL A 31 -64.72 7.56 -16.26
C VAL A 31 -64.01 7.05 -15.02
N ILE A 32 -64.72 6.91 -13.91
CA ILE A 32 -64.19 6.36 -12.66
C ILE A 32 -63.76 4.88 -12.85
N ALA A 33 -64.65 4.08 -13.46
CA ALA A 33 -64.36 2.68 -13.73
C ALA A 33 -63.16 2.51 -14.68
N ALA A 34 -63.07 3.30 -15.74
CA ALA A 34 -61.92 3.33 -16.66
C ALA A 34 -60.65 3.74 -15.95
N ARG A 35 -60.70 4.72 -15.05
CA ARG A 35 -59.56 5.16 -14.25
C ARG A 35 -59.12 4.10 -13.25
N LEU A 36 -60.06 3.46 -12.58
CA LEU A 36 -59.76 2.33 -11.70
C LEU A 36 -59.17 1.15 -12.43
N PHE A 37 -59.69 0.82 -13.60
CA PHE A 37 -59.10 -0.21 -14.48
C PHE A 37 -57.66 0.15 -14.89
N SER A 38 -57.42 1.40 -15.26
CA SER A 38 -56.07 1.88 -15.56
C SER A 38 -55.11 1.68 -14.38
N TRP A 39 -55.51 2.03 -13.17
CA TRP A 39 -54.68 1.90 -11.97
C TRP A 39 -54.53 0.45 -11.49
N GLN A 40 -55.61 -0.35 -11.48
CA GLN A 40 -55.60 -1.69 -10.90
C GLN A 40 -55.13 -2.76 -11.86
N VAL A 41 -55.21 -2.54 -13.19
CA VAL A 41 -54.84 -3.53 -14.19
C VAL A 41 -53.63 -3.06 -14.98
N LEU A 42 -53.69 -1.88 -15.64
CA LEU A 42 -52.64 -1.42 -16.52
C LEU A 42 -51.39 -0.89 -15.79
N GLN A 43 -51.56 -0.31 -14.62
CA GLN A 43 -50.51 0.25 -13.80
C GLN A 43 -50.28 -0.51 -12.48
N SER A 44 -50.87 -1.70 -12.34
CA SER A 44 -50.82 -2.53 -11.13
C SER A 44 -49.40 -2.73 -10.63
N ASP A 45 -48.49 -3.18 -11.51
CA ASP A 45 -47.11 -3.47 -11.14
C ASP A 45 -46.31 -2.22 -10.73
N LEU A 46 -46.57 -1.10 -11.42
CA LEU A 46 -45.93 0.19 -11.10
C LEU A 46 -46.37 0.70 -9.72
N LEU A 47 -47.70 0.69 -9.48
CA LEU A 47 -48.28 1.15 -8.22
C LEU A 47 -47.93 0.22 -7.05
N ALA A 48 -47.88 -1.10 -7.28
CA ALA A 48 -47.45 -2.07 -6.30
C ALA A 48 -45.97 -1.86 -5.92
N ASN A 49 -45.10 -1.54 -6.91
CA ASN A 49 -43.73 -1.21 -6.62
C ASN A 49 -43.58 0.08 -5.80
N TYR A 50 -44.32 1.14 -6.13
CA TYR A 50 -44.35 2.36 -5.31
C TYR A 50 -44.83 2.09 -3.88
N ALA A 51 -45.88 1.29 -3.71
CA ALA A 51 -46.36 0.90 -2.40
C ALA A 51 -45.31 0.09 -1.61
N ARG A 52 -44.63 -0.86 -2.24
CA ARG A 52 -43.51 -1.62 -1.62
C ARG A 52 -42.41 -0.70 -1.15
N VAL A 53 -41.92 0.23 -2.00
CA VAL A 53 -40.86 1.19 -1.64
C VAL A 53 -41.29 2.06 -0.46
N GLN A 54 -42.56 2.45 -0.40
CA GLN A 54 -43.10 3.26 0.70
C GLN A 54 -43.28 2.47 2.01
N GLN A 55 -43.66 1.20 1.91
CA GLN A 55 -43.92 0.33 3.06
C GLN A 55 -42.72 -0.44 3.56
N GLN A 56 -41.67 -0.59 2.74
CA GLN A 56 -40.45 -1.30 3.12
C GLN A 56 -39.36 -0.34 3.61
N SER A 57 -38.67 -0.74 4.62
CA SER A 57 -37.37 -0.19 5.03
C SER A 57 -36.29 -1.19 4.76
N GLN A 58 -35.12 -0.67 4.42
CA GLN A 58 -33.94 -1.46 4.18
C GLN A 58 -32.79 -0.96 5.06
N SER A 59 -32.07 -1.88 5.70
CA SER A 59 -30.84 -1.59 6.41
C SER A 59 -29.73 -2.47 5.86
N SER A 60 -28.59 -1.89 5.67
CA SER A 60 -27.37 -2.63 5.36
C SER A 60 -26.87 -3.32 6.63
N LEU A 61 -26.52 -4.58 6.52
CA LEU A 61 -25.81 -5.32 7.55
C LEU A 61 -24.31 -5.26 7.20
N PRO A 62 -23.46 -4.68 8.06
CA PRO A 62 -22.04 -4.61 7.76
C PRO A 62 -21.41 -6.00 7.69
N ALA A 63 -20.40 -6.15 6.85
CA ALA A 63 -19.51 -7.30 6.83
C ALA A 63 -18.24 -6.92 7.57
N MET A 64 -17.70 -7.78 8.41
CA MET A 64 -16.42 -7.53 9.06
C MET A 64 -15.27 -7.66 8.05
N ARG A 65 -14.38 -6.67 8.03
CA ARG A 65 -13.19 -6.72 7.17
C ARG A 65 -12.23 -7.79 7.67
N GLY A 66 -11.72 -8.64 6.77
CA GLY A 66 -10.77 -9.71 7.07
C GLY A 66 -9.49 -9.19 7.71
N ALA A 67 -8.84 -10.00 8.52
CA ALA A 67 -7.56 -9.67 9.14
C ALA A 67 -6.38 -9.80 8.17
N ILE A 68 -5.31 -9.06 8.43
CA ILE A 68 -3.99 -9.25 7.81
C ILE A 68 -3.08 -9.76 8.90
N LEU A 69 -2.55 -10.98 8.73
CA LEU A 69 -1.73 -11.66 9.72
C LEU A 69 -0.25 -11.68 9.28
N ALA A 70 0.65 -11.57 10.22
CA ALA A 70 2.07 -11.87 10.02
C ALA A 70 2.31 -13.37 9.82
N SER A 71 3.54 -13.75 9.52
CA SER A 71 3.94 -15.15 9.31
C SER A 71 3.72 -16.06 10.53
N ASP A 72 3.79 -15.49 11.74
CA ASP A 72 3.52 -16.18 13.00
C ASP A 72 2.03 -16.25 13.37
N GLY A 73 1.15 -15.62 12.55
CA GLY A 73 -0.29 -15.56 12.77
C GLY A 73 -0.75 -14.41 13.66
N PHE A 74 0.16 -13.55 14.13
CA PHE A 74 -0.23 -12.35 14.86
C PHE A 74 -0.89 -11.32 13.93
N PRO A 75 -1.97 -10.64 14.35
CA PRO A 75 -2.66 -9.67 13.50
C PRO A 75 -1.85 -8.38 13.36
N LEU A 76 -1.43 -8.08 12.11
CA LEU A 76 -0.86 -6.78 11.73
C LEU A 76 -1.97 -5.74 11.51
N ALA A 77 -3.11 -6.19 10.95
CA ALA A 77 -4.32 -5.39 10.84
C ALA A 77 -5.54 -6.26 11.14
N THR A 78 -6.46 -5.76 11.97
CA THR A 78 -7.68 -6.48 12.35
C THR A 78 -8.87 -5.53 12.41
N THR A 79 -10.08 -6.08 12.38
CA THR A 79 -11.30 -5.31 12.58
C THR A 79 -11.77 -5.52 14.01
N GLY A 80 -11.84 -4.43 14.76
CA GLY A 80 -12.32 -4.43 16.13
C GLY A 80 -13.68 -3.75 16.26
N GLU A 81 -14.35 -3.99 17.38
CA GLU A 81 -15.54 -3.22 17.76
C GLU A 81 -15.11 -1.78 18.06
N ALA A 82 -15.60 -0.87 17.26
CA ALA A 82 -15.49 0.56 17.50
C ALA A 82 -16.88 1.19 17.55
N TYR A 83 -16.97 2.38 18.08
CA TYR A 83 -18.24 3.07 18.25
C TYR A 83 -18.12 4.53 17.83
N LEU A 84 -19.17 5.02 17.17
CA LEU A 84 -19.40 6.45 16.96
C LEU A 84 -20.05 7.01 18.22
N LEU A 85 -19.38 7.89 18.93
CA LEU A 85 -19.97 8.68 19.99
C LEU A 85 -20.76 9.83 19.36
N TRP A 86 -22.03 9.93 19.65
CA TRP A 86 -22.89 11.01 19.18
C TRP A 86 -23.65 11.68 20.34
N ALA A 87 -24.10 12.89 20.10
CA ALA A 87 -24.92 13.65 21.04
C ALA A 87 -26.24 14.12 20.41
N SER A 88 -27.35 13.90 21.11
CA SER A 88 -28.66 14.52 20.87
C SER A 88 -28.69 15.87 21.56
N LEU A 89 -28.63 16.97 20.81
CA LEU A 89 -28.48 18.31 21.37
C LEU A 89 -29.68 18.74 22.19
N LYS A 90 -30.88 18.19 21.93
CA LYS A 90 -32.09 18.46 22.69
C LYS A 90 -32.06 17.89 24.11
N ASP A 91 -31.29 16.81 24.30
CA ASP A 91 -31.27 16.06 25.56
C ASP A 91 -30.07 16.44 26.43
N ILE A 92 -29.13 17.26 25.90
CA ILE A 92 -27.99 17.80 26.66
C ILE A 92 -28.44 18.98 27.51
N VAL A 93 -28.43 18.78 28.82
CA VAL A 93 -28.91 19.81 29.79
C VAL A 93 -27.84 20.87 30.07
N ASP A 94 -26.57 20.46 30.16
CA ASP A 94 -25.42 21.35 30.48
C ASP A 94 -24.26 21.03 29.56
N VAL A 95 -24.09 21.87 28.54
CA VAL A 95 -23.05 21.75 27.51
C VAL A 95 -21.66 21.85 28.12
N LYS A 96 -21.45 22.81 29.05
CA LYS A 96 -20.12 23.06 29.65
C LYS A 96 -19.69 21.88 30.51
N ARG A 97 -20.57 21.40 31.39
CA ARG A 97 -20.31 20.25 32.25
C ARG A 97 -20.11 18.96 31.46
N THR A 98 -20.88 18.78 30.38
CA THR A 98 -20.73 17.62 29.48
C THR A 98 -19.39 17.63 28.77
N ALA A 99 -18.96 18.77 28.22
CA ALA A 99 -17.69 18.92 27.56
C ALA A 99 -16.51 18.67 28.52
N SER A 100 -16.53 19.27 29.70
CA SER A 100 -15.48 19.09 30.71
C SER A 100 -15.32 17.64 31.18
N LYS A 101 -16.41 16.86 31.24
CA LYS A 101 -16.35 15.43 31.60
C LYS A 101 -15.84 14.56 30.45
N LEU A 102 -16.16 14.90 29.21
CA LEU A 102 -15.78 14.11 28.03
C LEU A 102 -14.35 14.39 27.56
N ALA A 103 -13.89 15.62 27.66
CA ALA A 103 -12.60 16.04 27.11
C ALA A 103 -11.41 15.18 27.58
N PRO A 104 -11.25 14.85 28.89
CA PRO A 104 -10.15 14.00 29.35
C PRO A 104 -10.18 12.58 28.78
N LEU A 105 -11.37 12.08 28.44
CA LEU A 105 -11.57 10.74 27.87
C LEU A 105 -11.43 10.73 26.34
N LEU A 106 -11.59 11.88 25.70
CA LEU A 106 -11.63 12.01 24.23
C LEU A 106 -10.39 12.67 23.64
N MET A 107 -9.53 13.28 24.47
CA MET A 107 -8.27 13.87 23.96
C MET A 107 -7.40 12.80 23.32
N ASP A 108 -6.76 13.14 22.21
CA ASP A 108 -5.72 12.31 21.61
C ASP A 108 -4.41 12.58 22.36
N LYS A 109 -3.87 11.55 23.02
CA LYS A 109 -2.57 11.66 23.69
C LYS A 109 -1.47 11.69 22.65
N PRO A 110 -0.50 12.63 22.73
CA PRO A 110 0.68 12.58 21.88
C PRO A 110 1.46 11.30 22.18
N GLU A 111 2.00 10.66 21.16
CA GLU A 111 2.90 9.54 21.35
C GLU A 111 4.25 10.03 21.86
N GLU A 112 4.87 9.28 22.77
CA GLU A 112 6.18 9.59 23.38
C GLU A 112 7.32 9.78 22.35
N ASN A 113 7.11 9.39 21.08
CA ASN A 113 8.09 9.44 20.01
C ASN A 113 7.82 10.50 18.92
N ASP A 114 6.82 11.37 19.10
CA ASP A 114 6.53 12.42 18.12
C ASP A 114 7.44 13.63 18.33
N ALA A 115 8.61 13.64 17.67
CA ALA A 115 9.58 14.73 17.71
C ALA A 115 9.04 16.05 17.14
N THR A 116 7.86 16.04 16.50
CA THR A 116 7.18 17.22 15.95
C THR A 116 6.02 17.69 16.83
N ALA A 117 5.62 16.91 17.83
CA ALA A 117 4.63 17.33 18.80
C ALA A 117 5.20 18.53 19.59
N SER A 118 4.82 19.72 19.16
CA SER A 118 4.94 20.93 19.98
C SER A 118 4.53 20.57 21.40
N ALA A 119 5.39 20.82 22.40
CA ALA A 119 5.23 20.42 23.79
C ALA A 119 3.99 21.05 24.43
N LYS A 120 2.79 20.65 23.99
CA LYS A 120 1.53 20.99 24.65
C LYS A 120 1.42 20.13 25.89
N THR A 121 1.16 20.77 27.00
CA THR A 121 0.90 20.05 28.25
C THR A 121 -0.42 19.26 28.13
N GLU A 122 -0.56 18.16 28.88
CA GLU A 122 -1.81 17.37 28.93
C GLU A 122 -3.03 18.26 29.25
N GLU A 123 -2.83 19.27 30.10
CA GLU A 123 -3.84 20.26 30.43
C GLU A 123 -4.28 21.10 29.21
N GLU A 124 -3.36 21.51 28.36
CA GLU A 124 -3.68 22.25 27.13
C GLU A 124 -4.44 21.39 26.11
N LEU A 125 -4.11 20.11 26.01
CA LEU A 125 -4.84 19.16 25.15
C LEU A 125 -6.27 18.95 25.62
N VAL A 126 -6.46 18.77 26.93
CA VAL A 126 -7.80 18.65 27.53
C VAL A 126 -8.62 19.94 27.30
N LEU A 127 -8.03 21.12 27.49
CA LEU A 127 -8.71 22.39 27.27
C LEU A 127 -9.13 22.59 25.81
N ASN A 128 -8.26 22.25 24.88
CA ASN A 128 -8.56 22.33 23.44
C ASN A 128 -9.72 21.39 23.06
N GLU A 129 -9.70 20.15 23.57
CA GLU A 129 -10.75 19.16 23.33
C GLU A 129 -12.06 19.59 24.00
N GLU A 130 -12.02 20.16 25.19
CA GLU A 130 -13.18 20.72 25.87
C GLU A 130 -13.85 21.81 25.04
N GLU A 131 -13.07 22.74 24.47
CA GLU A 131 -13.58 23.83 23.64
C GLU A 131 -14.15 23.31 22.30
N ARG A 132 -13.51 22.29 21.70
CA ARG A 132 -14.03 21.61 20.52
C ARG A 132 -15.42 20.98 20.80
N ILE A 133 -15.53 20.26 21.90
CA ILE A 133 -16.79 19.61 22.29
C ILE A 133 -17.87 20.65 22.63
N LYS A 134 -17.54 21.74 23.34
CA LYS A 134 -18.46 22.84 23.62
C LYS A 134 -19.03 23.43 22.33
N THR A 135 -18.15 23.69 21.36
CA THR A 135 -18.57 24.24 20.05
C THR A 135 -19.51 23.30 19.32
N LEU A 136 -19.23 21.98 19.34
CA LEU A 136 -20.10 20.98 18.72
C LEU A 136 -21.45 20.89 19.42
N LEU A 137 -21.47 20.83 20.74
CA LEU A 137 -22.69 20.68 21.53
C LEU A 137 -23.52 21.97 21.61
N GLY A 138 -22.90 23.12 21.36
CA GLY A 138 -23.56 24.44 21.32
C GLY A 138 -24.28 24.75 19.99
N ARG A 139 -24.25 23.88 19.01
CA ARG A 139 -24.93 24.07 17.72
C ARG A 139 -26.45 24.07 17.88
N THR A 140 -27.11 25.01 17.21
CA THR A 140 -28.59 25.15 17.25
C THR A 140 -29.27 24.83 15.93
N ASP A 141 -28.48 24.62 14.89
CA ASP A 141 -28.91 24.35 13.52
C ASP A 141 -29.16 22.84 13.23
N VAL A 142 -28.77 21.97 14.16
CA VAL A 142 -28.91 20.52 14.05
C VAL A 142 -29.47 19.92 15.35
N VAL A 143 -30.05 18.73 15.23
CA VAL A 143 -30.63 18.01 16.38
C VAL A 143 -29.64 16.99 16.97
N TRP A 144 -28.71 16.55 16.17
CA TRP A 144 -27.77 15.47 16.44
C TRP A 144 -26.39 15.83 15.87
N VAL A 145 -25.33 15.51 16.60
CA VAL A 145 -23.94 15.71 16.16
C VAL A 145 -23.07 14.50 16.48
N PRO A 146 -22.17 14.09 15.55
CA PRO A 146 -21.12 13.15 15.86
C PRO A 146 -20.05 13.85 16.73
N VAL A 147 -19.73 13.29 17.88
CA VAL A 147 -18.72 13.87 18.80
C VAL A 147 -17.34 13.33 18.51
N LYS A 148 -17.19 12.00 18.46
CA LYS A 148 -15.94 11.32 18.10
C LYS A 148 -16.22 9.95 17.51
N ARG A 149 -15.45 9.58 16.48
CA ARG A 149 -15.52 8.26 15.83
C ARG A 149 -14.46 7.31 16.40
N LYS A 150 -14.63 6.03 16.12
CA LYS A 150 -13.66 4.97 16.47
C LYS A 150 -13.37 4.90 17.98
N ILE A 151 -14.39 5.12 18.82
CA ILE A 151 -14.30 4.92 20.27
C ILE A 151 -14.14 3.43 20.55
N GLY A 152 -13.09 3.05 21.26
CA GLY A 152 -12.87 1.67 21.69
C GLY A 152 -13.84 1.22 22.79
N LYS A 153 -13.95 -0.10 22.98
CA LYS A 153 -14.90 -0.70 23.96
C LYS A 153 -14.67 -0.22 25.39
N GLU A 154 -13.42 -0.11 25.82
CA GLU A 154 -13.07 0.36 27.17
C GLU A 154 -13.43 1.83 27.37
N GLN A 155 -13.08 2.67 26.40
CA GLN A 155 -13.39 4.10 26.42
C GLN A 155 -14.91 4.33 26.39
N LYS A 156 -15.66 3.53 25.62
CA LYS A 156 -17.12 3.52 25.62
C LYS A 156 -17.68 3.26 27.02
N GLN A 157 -17.19 2.19 27.70
CA GLN A 157 -17.63 1.85 29.05
C GLN A 157 -17.34 2.97 30.05
N GLN A 158 -16.17 3.62 29.95
CA GLN A 158 -15.84 4.77 30.79
C GLN A 158 -16.81 5.95 30.56
N ILE A 159 -17.12 6.27 29.32
CA ILE A 159 -18.07 7.34 28.99
C ILE A 159 -19.50 6.98 29.43
N GLU A 160 -19.94 5.75 29.22
CA GLU A 160 -21.26 5.25 29.69
C GLU A 160 -21.39 5.37 31.21
N SER A 161 -20.32 5.11 31.96
CA SER A 161 -20.31 5.22 33.41
C SER A 161 -20.54 6.64 33.95
N LEU A 162 -20.31 7.67 33.11
CA LEU A 162 -20.59 9.06 33.45
C LEU A 162 -22.08 9.40 33.52
N GLY A 163 -22.95 8.53 32.98
CA GLY A 163 -24.41 8.66 33.01
C GLY A 163 -24.94 9.94 32.35
N ILE A 164 -24.28 10.44 31.30
CA ILE A 164 -24.66 11.70 30.64
C ILE A 164 -25.87 11.45 29.74
N LYS A 165 -26.97 12.16 30.01
CA LYS A 165 -28.16 12.09 29.13
C LYS A 165 -27.86 12.76 27.77
N GLY A 166 -28.44 12.22 26.72
CA GLY A 166 -28.31 12.76 25.37
C GLY A 166 -27.04 12.30 24.63
N ILE A 167 -26.25 11.40 25.22
CA ILE A 167 -25.10 10.77 24.55
C ILE A 167 -25.46 9.32 24.22
N GLY A 168 -25.09 8.87 23.03
CA GLY A 168 -25.26 7.50 22.59
C GLY A 168 -24.08 7.01 21.75
N PHE A 169 -24.10 5.70 21.49
CA PHE A 169 -23.07 5.00 20.74
C PHE A 169 -23.71 4.18 19.63
N ASP A 170 -23.28 4.42 18.42
CA ASP A 170 -23.59 3.54 17.30
C ASP A 170 -22.40 2.64 17.00
N PRO A 171 -22.60 1.33 16.78
CA PRO A 171 -21.51 0.45 16.35
C PRO A 171 -20.88 0.95 15.06
N GLU A 172 -19.56 1.06 15.06
CA GLU A 172 -18.78 1.43 13.89
C GLU A 172 -17.65 0.40 13.73
N GLU A 173 -17.36 0.03 12.51
CA GLU A 173 -16.20 -0.84 12.26
C GLU A 173 -14.92 -0.03 12.45
N GLY A 174 -14.07 -0.48 13.35
CA GLY A 174 -12.76 0.08 13.58
C GLY A 174 -11.68 -0.81 12.97
N ARG A 175 -10.92 -0.32 11.97
CA ARG A 175 -9.68 -0.97 11.57
C ARG A 175 -8.62 -0.65 12.59
N ALA A 176 -8.02 -1.70 13.18
CA ALA A 176 -6.97 -1.58 14.19
C ALA A 176 -5.66 -2.16 13.64
N TYR A 177 -4.57 -1.49 13.98
CA TYR A 177 -3.21 -1.87 13.63
C TYR A 177 -2.42 -2.04 14.94
N PRO A 178 -2.37 -3.27 15.51
CA PRO A 178 -1.84 -3.49 16.85
C PRO A 178 -0.37 -3.10 17.03
N GLU A 179 0.41 -3.18 15.94
CA GLU A 179 1.84 -2.82 15.92
C GLU A 179 2.09 -1.37 15.44
N ALA A 180 1.05 -0.51 15.50
CA ALA A 180 1.11 0.90 15.13
C ALA A 180 1.75 1.14 13.74
N SER A 181 2.95 1.72 13.67
CA SER A 181 3.63 2.04 12.42
C SER A 181 4.39 0.88 11.79
N MET A 182 4.49 -0.29 12.45
CA MET A 182 5.19 -1.46 11.89
C MET A 182 4.58 -1.87 10.55
N ALA A 183 5.40 -2.00 9.53
CA ALA A 183 5.02 -2.36 8.17
C ALA A 183 3.93 -1.45 7.55
N ALA A 184 3.81 -0.21 8.01
CA ALA A 184 2.72 0.69 7.62
C ALA A 184 2.55 0.83 6.11
N GLN A 185 3.65 1.03 5.37
CA GLN A 185 3.61 1.17 3.91
C GLN A 185 3.34 -0.15 3.18
N VAL A 186 3.63 -1.30 3.82
CA VAL A 186 3.23 -2.63 3.32
C VAL A 186 1.75 -2.86 3.55
N LEU A 187 1.24 -2.49 4.72
CA LEU A 187 -0.16 -2.67 5.08
C LEU A 187 -1.08 -1.73 4.30
N GLY A 188 -0.73 -0.45 4.20
CA GLY A 188 -1.65 0.58 3.77
C GLY A 188 -2.65 0.93 4.87
N PHE A 189 -3.78 1.56 4.52
CA PHE A 189 -4.80 1.97 5.49
C PHE A 189 -6.22 1.86 4.94
N VAL A 190 -7.21 1.90 5.83
CA VAL A 190 -8.63 1.96 5.46
C VAL A 190 -9.16 3.37 5.66
N GLY A 191 -9.48 4.02 4.55
CA GLY A 191 -10.14 5.33 4.49
C GLY A 191 -11.60 5.21 4.08
N LYS A 192 -12.16 6.29 3.51
CA LYS A 192 -13.51 6.33 2.93
C LYS A 192 -13.43 6.75 1.47
N ASP A 193 -14.27 6.15 0.65
CA ASP A 193 -14.48 6.59 -0.72
C ASP A 193 -15.37 7.84 -0.79
N THR A 194 -15.66 8.33 -2.00
CA THR A 194 -16.51 9.50 -2.25
C THR A 194 -17.95 9.31 -1.78
N ALA A 195 -18.40 8.06 -1.60
CA ALA A 195 -19.72 7.71 -1.08
C ALA A 195 -19.74 7.52 0.45
N GLY A 196 -18.56 7.67 1.11
CA GLY A 196 -18.41 7.48 2.54
C GLY A 196 -18.28 6.00 2.96
N THR A 197 -18.11 5.08 2.01
CA THR A 197 -17.92 3.65 2.27
C THR A 197 -16.46 3.37 2.64
N PRO A 198 -16.18 2.52 3.66
CA PRO A 198 -14.83 2.07 3.96
C PRO A 198 -14.17 1.44 2.73
N LYS A 199 -12.93 1.85 2.43
CA LYS A 199 -12.13 1.38 1.31
C LYS A 199 -10.66 1.33 1.71
N GLY A 200 -9.97 0.27 1.30
CA GLY A 200 -8.52 0.14 1.45
C GLY A 200 -7.76 1.00 0.45
N TYR A 201 -6.66 1.57 0.90
CA TYR A 201 -5.76 2.40 0.10
C TYR A 201 -4.33 2.00 0.36
N PHE A 202 -3.53 1.94 -0.70
CA PHE A 202 -2.12 1.54 -0.69
C PHE A 202 -1.88 0.14 -0.12
N GLY A 203 -0.67 -0.37 -0.30
CA GLY A 203 -0.22 -1.63 0.26
C GLY A 203 -1.20 -2.80 0.07
N LEU A 204 -1.27 -3.67 1.07
CA LEU A 204 -2.17 -4.84 1.10
C LEU A 204 -3.65 -4.45 1.23
N GLU A 205 -3.96 -3.43 2.04
CA GLU A 205 -5.32 -2.94 2.22
C GLU A 205 -5.94 -2.48 0.90
N GLY A 206 -5.12 -1.82 0.04
CA GLY A 206 -5.56 -1.38 -1.27
C GLY A 206 -5.59 -2.50 -2.30
N PHE A 207 -4.56 -3.36 -2.35
CA PHE A 207 -4.45 -4.44 -3.33
C PHE A 207 -5.54 -5.50 -3.13
N TYR A 208 -5.76 -5.92 -1.88
CA TYR A 208 -6.74 -6.94 -1.51
C TYR A 208 -8.07 -6.35 -1.01
N ASP A 209 -8.40 -5.08 -1.34
CA ASP A 209 -9.59 -4.41 -0.79
C ASP A 209 -10.88 -5.21 -0.99
N LEU A 210 -11.11 -5.75 -2.20
CA LEU A 210 -12.29 -6.56 -2.49
C LEU A 210 -12.34 -7.87 -1.69
N THR A 211 -11.19 -8.50 -1.48
CA THR A 211 -11.06 -9.73 -0.72
C THR A 211 -11.29 -9.49 0.77
N LEU A 212 -10.68 -8.42 1.28
CA LEU A 212 -10.74 -8.06 2.69
C LEU A 212 -12.10 -7.47 3.11
N SER A 213 -12.79 -6.70 2.25
CA SER A 213 -14.00 -5.98 2.63
C SER A 213 -15.24 -6.85 2.82
N GLY A 214 -15.26 -8.05 2.24
CA GLY A 214 -16.43 -8.93 2.25
C GLY A 214 -17.63 -8.36 1.50
N SER A 215 -18.79 -8.92 1.75
CA SER A 215 -20.06 -8.52 1.11
C SER A 215 -21.10 -8.13 2.15
N LYS A 216 -21.61 -6.90 2.06
CA LYS A 216 -22.65 -6.40 2.97
C LYS A 216 -23.93 -7.20 2.81
N GLY A 217 -24.55 -7.56 3.93
CA GLY A 217 -25.88 -8.11 3.98
C GLY A 217 -26.96 -7.03 3.88
N VAL A 218 -28.18 -7.47 3.68
CA VAL A 218 -29.35 -6.59 3.58
C VAL A 218 -30.46 -7.16 4.44
N LYS A 219 -31.05 -6.31 5.28
CA LYS A 219 -32.27 -6.61 6.00
C LYS A 219 -33.38 -5.68 5.52
N THR A 220 -34.44 -6.24 4.95
CA THR A 220 -35.66 -5.52 4.58
C THR A 220 -36.79 -5.90 5.53
N TRP A 221 -37.61 -4.94 5.89
CA TRP A 221 -38.80 -5.17 6.71
C TRP A 221 -39.91 -4.19 6.34
N GLU A 222 -41.13 -4.58 6.62
CA GLU A 222 -42.29 -3.69 6.48
C GLU A 222 -42.38 -2.72 7.65
N LYS A 223 -42.70 -1.46 7.36
CA LYS A 223 -42.88 -0.38 8.33
C LYS A 223 -44.26 0.24 8.25
N ASP A 224 -44.72 0.74 9.38
CA ASP A 224 -45.96 1.54 9.48
C ASP A 224 -45.74 2.98 8.93
N ALA A 225 -46.80 3.78 8.94
CA ALA A 225 -46.77 5.16 8.49
C ALA A 225 -45.85 6.06 9.36
N PHE A 226 -45.50 5.63 10.56
CA PHE A 226 -44.57 6.32 11.47
C PHE A 226 -43.12 5.82 11.35
N GLY A 227 -42.87 4.80 10.51
CA GLY A 227 -41.56 4.22 10.30
C GLY A 227 -41.21 3.05 11.24
N ASN A 228 -42.10 2.62 12.11
CA ASN A 228 -41.86 1.50 13.02
C ASN A 228 -41.98 0.15 12.30
N PRO A 229 -41.16 -0.84 12.65
CA PRO A 229 -41.27 -2.18 12.08
C PRO A 229 -42.62 -2.83 12.42
N ILE A 230 -43.30 -3.40 11.43
CA ILE A 230 -44.51 -4.20 11.63
C ILE A 230 -44.11 -5.60 12.06
N ILE A 231 -44.41 -5.99 13.32
CA ILE A 231 -43.93 -7.27 13.90
C ILE A 231 -44.44 -8.50 13.12
N LEU A 232 -45.66 -8.43 12.58
CA LEU A 232 -46.24 -9.49 11.75
C LEU A 232 -46.05 -9.27 10.25
N GLY A 233 -45.31 -8.21 9.87
CA GLY A 233 -44.96 -7.89 8.48
C GLY A 233 -43.89 -8.78 7.91
N GLY A 234 -43.77 -8.79 6.60
CA GLY A 234 -42.72 -9.51 5.87
C GLY A 234 -41.33 -8.96 6.23
N SER A 235 -40.41 -9.84 6.62
CA SER A 235 -39.00 -9.49 6.75
C SER A 235 -38.15 -10.46 5.96
N HIS A 236 -37.17 -9.92 5.21
CA HIS A 236 -36.19 -10.71 4.46
C HIS A 236 -34.80 -10.29 4.89
N LYS A 237 -33.95 -11.26 5.21
CA LYS A 237 -32.56 -11.03 5.62
C LYS A 237 -31.62 -11.82 4.72
N VAL A 238 -30.77 -11.11 4.00
CA VAL A 238 -29.58 -11.68 3.38
C VAL A 238 -28.42 -11.40 4.35
N GLY A 239 -27.77 -12.45 4.85
CA GLY A 239 -26.63 -12.31 5.77
C GLY A 239 -25.47 -11.59 5.12
N ALA A 240 -24.70 -10.84 5.90
CA ALA A 240 -23.40 -10.36 5.46
C ALA A 240 -22.43 -11.55 5.33
N GLN A 241 -21.49 -11.44 4.39
CA GLN A 241 -20.36 -12.36 4.29
C GLN A 241 -19.11 -11.58 4.67
N ASP A 242 -18.46 -12.00 5.75
CA ASP A 242 -17.25 -11.34 6.22
C ASP A 242 -16.11 -11.46 5.20
N GLY A 243 -15.20 -10.51 5.26
CA GLY A 243 -14.01 -10.48 4.43
C GLY A 243 -13.07 -11.64 4.77
N ILE A 244 -12.29 -12.01 3.79
CA ILE A 244 -11.34 -13.10 3.87
C ILE A 244 -10.08 -12.62 4.57
N THR A 245 -9.55 -13.40 5.50
CA THR A 245 -8.28 -13.13 6.19
C THR A 245 -7.11 -13.53 5.30
N ILE A 246 -6.06 -12.73 5.27
CA ILE A 246 -4.81 -13.03 4.57
C ILE A 246 -3.67 -13.19 5.57
N LYS A 247 -2.79 -14.17 5.33
CA LYS A 247 -1.57 -14.38 6.08
C LYS A 247 -0.38 -14.03 5.20
N THR A 248 0.55 -13.24 5.74
CA THR A 248 1.70 -12.74 5.00
C THR A 248 2.97 -13.53 5.31
N HIS A 249 3.99 -13.35 4.47
CA HIS A 249 5.36 -13.78 4.74
C HIS A 249 6.11 -12.84 5.68
N ILE A 250 5.55 -11.67 6.00
CA ILE A 250 6.20 -10.69 6.88
C ILE A 250 6.48 -11.33 8.23
N ASP A 251 7.76 -11.41 8.56
CA ASP A 251 8.23 -11.87 9.87
C ASP A 251 8.36 -10.66 10.80
N ARG A 252 7.59 -10.66 11.90
CA ARG A 252 7.51 -9.51 12.81
C ARG A 252 8.85 -9.15 13.44
N SER A 253 9.63 -10.15 13.80
CA SER A 253 10.95 -9.92 14.41
C SER A 253 11.93 -9.36 13.40
N ALA A 254 11.95 -9.91 12.18
CA ALA A 254 12.77 -9.39 11.10
C ALA A 254 12.32 -7.97 10.69
N GLN A 255 11.02 -7.70 10.60
CA GLN A 255 10.47 -6.38 10.30
C GLN A 255 10.90 -5.35 11.36
N TYR A 256 10.75 -5.68 12.63
CA TYR A 256 11.18 -4.81 13.74
C TYR A 256 12.67 -4.49 13.69
N LEU A 257 13.52 -5.50 13.48
CA LEU A 257 14.97 -5.31 13.37
C LEU A 257 15.33 -4.40 12.19
N VAL A 258 14.69 -4.64 11.05
CA VAL A 258 14.91 -3.85 9.82
C VAL A 258 14.49 -2.38 10.02
N GLU A 259 13.30 -2.14 10.58
CA GLU A 259 12.80 -0.78 10.85
C GLU A 259 13.68 -0.03 11.85
N ARG A 260 14.11 -0.71 12.92
CA ARG A 260 15.00 -0.13 13.92
C ARG A 260 16.32 0.31 13.29
N HIS A 261 17.02 -0.59 12.58
CA HIS A 261 18.30 -0.26 11.96
C HIS A 261 18.16 0.80 10.87
N LEU A 262 17.05 0.77 10.11
CA LEU A 262 16.79 1.79 9.10
C LEU A 262 16.61 3.16 9.75
N LYS A 263 15.77 3.27 10.78
CA LYS A 263 15.55 4.52 11.53
C LYS A 263 16.84 5.06 12.11
N GLU A 264 17.57 4.23 12.88
CA GLU A 264 18.87 4.59 13.45
C GLU A 264 19.86 5.04 12.38
N GLY A 265 19.84 4.38 11.21
CA GLY A 265 20.70 4.73 10.09
C GLY A 265 20.31 6.05 9.42
N VAL A 266 19.03 6.28 9.17
CA VAL A 266 18.54 7.55 8.59
C VAL A 266 18.88 8.72 9.51
N GLU A 267 18.63 8.58 10.82
CA GLU A 267 18.96 9.60 11.82
C GLU A 267 20.48 9.83 11.91
N LYS A 268 21.29 8.77 11.98
CA LYS A 268 22.76 8.85 12.08
C LYS A 268 23.42 9.51 10.87
N TYR A 269 22.91 9.21 9.68
CA TYR A 269 23.48 9.72 8.43
C TYR A 269 22.74 10.94 7.90
N GLU A 270 21.78 11.46 8.67
CA GLU A 270 20.96 12.63 8.32
C GLU A 270 20.39 12.51 6.90
N ALA A 271 19.89 11.33 6.57
CA ALA A 271 19.30 11.08 5.27
C ALA A 271 17.85 11.60 5.22
N ALA A 272 17.42 12.06 4.06
CA ALA A 272 16.04 12.51 3.88
C ALA A 272 15.04 11.35 3.97
N GLU A 273 15.40 10.20 3.39
CA GLU A 273 14.57 9.01 3.34
C GLU A 273 15.46 7.76 3.36
N GLY A 274 14.86 6.63 3.72
CA GLY A 274 15.52 5.34 3.66
C GLY A 274 14.56 4.21 3.30
N VAL A 275 15.06 3.18 2.66
CA VAL A 275 14.29 1.98 2.32
C VAL A 275 15.12 0.72 2.50
N VAL A 276 14.48 -0.32 3.03
CA VAL A 276 15.04 -1.68 3.11
C VAL A 276 14.01 -2.68 2.59
N VAL A 277 14.47 -3.62 1.77
CA VAL A 277 13.67 -4.77 1.33
C VAL A 277 14.48 -6.03 1.60
N VAL A 278 13.87 -7.00 2.30
CA VAL A 278 14.42 -8.32 2.59
C VAL A 278 13.52 -9.38 1.95
N MET A 279 14.04 -10.08 0.95
CA MET A 279 13.31 -11.09 0.18
C MET A 279 14.01 -12.44 0.24
N ARG A 280 13.28 -13.52 0.37
CA ARG A 280 13.82 -14.88 0.23
C ARG A 280 14.00 -15.20 -1.26
N PRO A 281 15.24 -15.50 -1.73
CA PRO A 281 15.49 -15.64 -3.16
C PRO A 281 14.91 -16.90 -3.78
N SER A 282 14.60 -17.93 -2.99
CA SER A 282 14.11 -19.22 -3.50
C SER A 282 12.67 -19.16 -4.04
N ASP A 283 11.82 -18.29 -3.47
CA ASP A 283 10.38 -18.22 -3.73
C ASP A 283 9.82 -16.80 -3.84
N GLY A 284 10.62 -15.78 -3.57
CA GLY A 284 10.19 -14.39 -3.65
C GLY A 284 9.46 -13.86 -2.42
N ALA A 285 9.36 -14.64 -1.34
CA ALA A 285 8.71 -14.22 -0.11
C ALA A 285 9.34 -12.95 0.47
N ILE A 286 8.56 -11.90 0.67
CA ILE A 286 8.99 -10.67 1.33
C ILE A 286 8.94 -10.89 2.85
N LEU A 287 10.12 -11.03 3.44
CA LEU A 287 10.28 -11.29 4.87
C LEU A 287 10.17 -10.02 5.71
N ALA A 288 10.68 -8.90 5.17
CA ALA A 288 10.55 -7.57 5.75
C ALA A 288 10.67 -6.51 4.65
N MET A 289 9.94 -5.41 4.81
CA MET A 289 10.01 -4.25 3.91
C MET A 289 9.69 -2.99 4.71
N ALA A 290 10.63 -2.05 4.75
CA ALA A 290 10.53 -0.84 5.53
C ALA A 290 10.90 0.38 4.71
N GLY A 291 10.15 1.47 4.88
CA GLY A 291 10.46 2.80 4.42
C GLY A 291 10.49 3.78 5.59
N PHE A 292 11.34 4.77 5.52
CA PHE A 292 11.40 5.86 6.49
C PHE A 292 11.48 7.21 5.76
N PRO A 293 10.69 8.21 6.19
CA PRO A 293 9.82 8.23 7.37
C PRO A 293 8.60 7.32 7.25
N ALA A 294 8.12 6.78 8.38
CA ALA A 294 6.95 5.94 8.49
C ALA A 294 5.74 6.72 9.03
N TYR A 295 4.55 6.15 8.94
CA TYR A 295 3.31 6.72 9.46
C TYR A 295 2.51 5.69 10.27
N ASP A 296 1.53 6.16 11.06
CA ASP A 296 0.58 5.27 11.76
C ASP A 296 -0.68 5.09 10.88
N PRO A 297 -0.97 3.88 10.36
CA PRO A 297 -2.14 3.63 9.53
C PRO A 297 -3.47 3.92 10.23
N ALA A 298 -3.52 3.82 11.56
CA ALA A 298 -4.72 4.18 12.32
C ALA A 298 -4.99 5.69 12.32
N LYS A 299 -3.94 6.50 12.17
CA LYS A 299 -3.96 7.96 12.21
C LYS A 299 -3.54 8.60 10.89
N PHE A 300 -3.76 7.91 9.78
CA PHE A 300 -3.28 8.35 8.46
C PHE A 300 -3.64 9.81 8.12
N ASN A 301 -4.79 10.33 8.57
CA ASN A 301 -5.19 11.71 8.32
C ASN A 301 -4.25 12.78 8.93
N ASN A 302 -3.35 12.39 9.84
CA ASN A 302 -2.40 13.29 10.48
C ASN A 302 -1.08 13.40 9.71
N PHE A 303 -0.93 12.65 8.64
CA PHE A 303 0.28 12.58 7.82
C PHE A 303 0.04 13.10 6.40
N ASP A 304 1.07 13.63 5.77
CA ASP A 304 1.02 14.05 4.38
C ASP A 304 0.95 12.83 3.44
N LYS A 305 0.41 13.03 2.24
CA LYS A 305 0.15 11.93 1.29
C LYS A 305 1.42 11.19 0.85
N GLU A 306 2.55 11.84 0.89
CA GLU A 306 3.85 11.29 0.52
C GLU A 306 4.27 10.14 1.43
N PHE A 307 3.87 10.16 2.71
CA PHE A 307 4.14 9.08 3.67
C PHE A 307 3.44 7.76 3.34
N TYR A 308 2.36 7.79 2.56
CA TYR A 308 1.60 6.57 2.20
C TYR A 308 2.25 5.78 1.07
N ILE A 309 3.10 6.44 0.28
CA ILE A 309 3.82 5.79 -0.82
C ILE A 309 4.85 4.86 -0.21
N ASN A 310 4.81 3.60 -0.58
CA ASN A 310 5.86 2.66 -0.21
C ASN A 310 7.09 2.89 -1.11
N PRO A 311 8.21 3.43 -0.60
CA PRO A 311 9.36 3.78 -1.44
C PRO A 311 10.01 2.55 -2.10
N ALA A 312 9.80 1.35 -1.55
CA ALA A 312 10.32 0.12 -2.14
C ALA A 312 9.72 -0.20 -3.51
N ILE A 313 8.47 0.24 -3.75
CA ILE A 313 7.74 -0.08 -4.98
C ILE A 313 7.26 1.17 -5.74
N GLY A 314 7.06 2.29 -5.05
CA GLY A 314 6.44 3.50 -5.58
C GLY A 314 7.42 4.61 -5.95
N GLU A 315 8.70 4.45 -5.65
CA GLU A 315 9.75 5.40 -6.04
C GLU A 315 10.80 4.73 -6.91
N SER A 316 11.32 5.49 -7.87
CA SER A 316 12.42 5.03 -8.73
C SER A 316 13.67 5.85 -8.51
N PHE A 317 14.81 5.23 -8.74
CA PHE A 317 16.11 5.84 -8.65
C PHE A 317 17.04 5.28 -9.71
N GLU A 318 18.11 5.98 -10.03
CA GLU A 318 19.20 5.42 -10.83
C GLU A 318 20.08 4.55 -9.91
N PRO A 319 20.24 3.25 -10.19
CA PRO A 319 20.90 2.32 -9.27
C PRO A 319 22.40 2.57 -9.11
N GLY A 320 23.03 3.23 -10.07
CA GLY A 320 24.48 3.41 -10.10
C GLY A 320 25.21 2.06 -10.02
N SER A 321 26.31 2.01 -9.29
CA SER A 321 27.21 0.85 -9.28
C SER A 321 26.62 -0.46 -8.75
N ILE A 322 25.47 -0.48 -8.09
CA ILE A 322 24.81 -1.75 -7.77
C ILE A 322 24.31 -2.48 -9.03
N PHE A 323 24.07 -1.75 -10.11
CA PHE A 323 23.62 -2.30 -11.39
C PHE A 323 24.70 -3.11 -12.12
N LYS A 324 25.97 -2.82 -11.87
CA LYS A 324 27.12 -3.47 -12.53
C LYS A 324 27.10 -4.99 -12.42
N VAL A 325 26.57 -5.53 -11.30
CA VAL A 325 26.49 -6.98 -11.11
C VAL A 325 25.52 -7.65 -12.08
N LEU A 326 24.46 -6.96 -12.50
CA LEU A 326 23.51 -7.47 -13.48
C LEU A 326 24.10 -7.46 -14.89
N VAL A 327 24.78 -6.37 -15.27
CA VAL A 327 25.44 -6.23 -16.57
C VAL A 327 26.60 -7.21 -16.70
N MET A 328 27.43 -7.36 -15.66
CA MET A 328 28.50 -8.33 -15.64
C MET A 328 27.99 -9.77 -15.74
N ALA A 329 26.90 -10.09 -15.00
CA ALA A 329 26.27 -11.41 -15.06
C ALA A 329 25.73 -11.72 -16.47
N ALA A 330 25.14 -10.73 -17.16
CA ALA A 330 24.68 -10.86 -18.54
C ALA A 330 25.86 -11.10 -19.51
N ALA A 331 26.97 -10.37 -19.33
CA ALA A 331 28.15 -10.53 -20.15
C ALA A 331 28.83 -11.90 -19.96
N LEU A 332 28.87 -12.41 -18.72
CA LEU A 332 29.39 -13.76 -18.43
C LEU A 332 28.46 -14.85 -19.00
N ASP A 333 27.13 -14.66 -18.90
CA ASP A 333 26.15 -15.64 -19.37
C ASP A 333 26.11 -15.74 -20.90
N SER A 334 26.25 -14.61 -21.58
CA SER A 334 26.30 -14.55 -23.04
C SER A 334 27.67 -14.87 -23.62
N GLU A 335 28.67 -15.21 -22.78
CA GLU A 335 30.06 -15.43 -23.13
C GLU A 335 30.71 -14.23 -23.87
N ALA A 336 30.17 -13.02 -23.66
CA ALA A 336 30.77 -11.79 -24.18
C ALA A 336 32.08 -11.42 -23.48
N VAL A 337 32.21 -11.85 -22.21
CA VAL A 337 33.47 -11.81 -21.44
C VAL A 337 33.67 -13.12 -20.68
N ALA A 338 34.91 -13.55 -20.56
CA ALA A 338 35.34 -14.65 -19.69
C ALA A 338 35.95 -14.10 -18.38
N PRO A 339 35.92 -14.85 -17.25
CA PRO A 339 36.45 -14.39 -15.96
C PRO A 339 37.94 -14.00 -16.01
N GLU A 340 38.70 -14.57 -16.96
CA GLU A 340 40.16 -14.37 -17.15
C GLU A 340 40.49 -13.26 -18.13
N ASP A 341 39.50 -12.72 -18.84
CA ASP A 341 39.74 -11.66 -19.83
C ASP A 341 40.33 -10.42 -19.17
N LYS A 342 41.14 -9.71 -19.92
CA LYS A 342 41.78 -8.49 -19.45
C LYS A 342 41.27 -7.28 -20.21
N CYS A 343 40.95 -6.24 -19.47
CA CYS A 343 40.52 -4.99 -20.04
C CYS A 343 41.66 -4.24 -20.72
N ASP A 344 41.65 -4.19 -22.03
CA ASP A 344 42.62 -3.51 -22.87
C ASP A 344 42.47 -1.98 -22.94
N SER A 345 41.37 -1.44 -22.41
CA SER A 345 41.01 -0.03 -22.46
C SER A 345 40.81 0.62 -21.08
N CYS A 346 41.24 -0.05 -19.99
CA CYS A 346 41.08 0.41 -18.60
C CYS A 346 42.27 1.25 -18.08
N SER A 347 43.14 1.75 -18.92
CA SER A 347 44.34 2.50 -18.51
C SER A 347 44.11 4.00 -18.27
N GLY A 348 42.92 4.51 -18.54
CA GLY A 348 42.60 5.93 -18.41
C GLY A 348 41.12 6.21 -18.63
N PRO A 349 40.71 7.49 -18.62
CA PRO A 349 39.32 7.86 -18.86
C PRO A 349 38.91 7.48 -20.29
N ARG A 350 37.61 7.20 -20.47
CA ARG A 350 37.01 6.92 -21.78
C ARG A 350 36.29 8.14 -22.30
N VAL A 351 36.59 8.51 -23.55
CA VAL A 351 35.88 9.57 -24.27
C VAL A 351 34.88 8.90 -25.21
N ILE A 352 33.59 9.19 -25.01
CA ILE A 352 32.50 8.67 -25.83
C ILE A 352 31.66 9.87 -26.30
N ALA A 353 31.66 10.10 -27.61
CA ALA A 353 31.15 11.35 -28.20
C ALA A 353 31.86 12.57 -27.55
N GLU A 354 31.09 13.51 -27.00
CA GLU A 354 31.63 14.68 -26.29
C GLU A 354 31.85 14.48 -24.78
N TYR A 355 31.54 13.29 -24.23
CA TYR A 355 31.58 13.03 -22.81
C TYR A 355 32.86 12.28 -22.40
N THR A 356 33.50 12.74 -21.33
CA THR A 356 34.60 12.03 -20.69
C THR A 356 34.10 11.29 -19.48
N ILE A 357 34.20 9.97 -19.48
CA ILE A 357 33.80 9.11 -18.36
C ILE A 357 35.02 8.68 -17.59
N GLU A 358 35.01 8.95 -16.29
CA GLU A 358 36.08 8.62 -15.35
C GLU A 358 35.66 7.52 -14.39
N SER A 359 36.62 6.80 -13.83
CA SER A 359 36.38 5.98 -12.64
C SER A 359 36.02 6.86 -11.44
N GLY A 360 35.10 6.43 -10.60
CA GLY A 360 34.64 7.21 -9.44
C GLY A 360 35.77 7.56 -8.45
N SER A 361 36.81 6.73 -8.36
CA SER A 361 37.99 6.96 -7.53
C SER A 361 39.06 7.78 -8.24
N LYS A 362 38.89 8.07 -9.54
CA LYS A 362 39.94 8.60 -10.44
C LYS A 362 41.21 7.73 -10.52
N GLN A 363 41.08 6.46 -10.10
CA GLN A 363 42.11 5.45 -10.26
C GLN A 363 41.76 4.56 -11.45
N TYR A 364 42.76 4.16 -12.20
CA TYR A 364 42.61 3.33 -13.39
C TYR A 364 43.46 2.08 -13.22
N TYR A 365 42.92 0.96 -13.68
CA TYR A 365 43.49 -0.36 -13.44
C TYR A 365 43.72 -1.05 -14.81
N PRO A 366 44.90 -0.84 -15.44
CA PRO A 366 45.24 -1.50 -16.71
C PRO A 366 45.15 -3.02 -16.55
N ASP A 367 44.70 -3.70 -17.60
CA ASP A 367 44.58 -5.16 -17.64
C ASP A 367 43.71 -5.78 -16.55
N SER A 368 42.76 -5.01 -15.97
CA SER A 368 41.81 -5.53 -14.99
C SER A 368 40.97 -6.67 -15.53
N THR A 369 40.84 -7.71 -14.73
CA THR A 369 39.89 -8.79 -14.96
C THR A 369 38.44 -8.37 -14.59
N PRO A 370 37.37 -9.07 -15.06
CA PRO A 370 36.00 -8.86 -14.65
C PRO A 370 35.83 -8.84 -13.14
N LYS A 371 36.55 -9.69 -12.41
CA LYS A 371 36.59 -9.73 -10.95
C LYS A 371 37.08 -8.41 -10.35
N GLU A 372 38.20 -7.90 -10.84
CA GLU A 372 38.78 -6.64 -10.36
C GLU A 372 37.95 -5.42 -10.77
N ILE A 373 37.28 -5.45 -11.93
CA ILE A 373 36.32 -4.41 -12.36
C ILE A 373 35.18 -4.30 -11.34
N ILE A 374 34.60 -5.43 -10.87
CA ILE A 374 33.56 -5.43 -9.86
C ILE A 374 34.09 -5.01 -8.49
N GLU A 375 35.27 -5.48 -8.08
CA GLU A 375 35.95 -5.16 -6.82
C GLU A 375 36.22 -3.65 -6.68
N HIS A 376 36.82 -3.05 -7.69
CA HIS A 376 37.15 -1.62 -7.72
C HIS A 376 35.94 -0.75 -8.08
N SER A 377 34.84 -1.36 -8.48
CA SER A 377 33.64 -0.64 -8.98
C SER A 377 33.99 0.27 -10.17
N ASP A 378 34.85 -0.19 -11.08
CA ASP A 378 35.36 0.60 -12.16
C ASP A 378 34.31 0.87 -13.25
N ASN A 379 34.05 2.16 -13.55
CA ASN A 379 33.11 2.57 -14.61
C ASN A 379 33.72 2.30 -15.99
N VAL A 380 35.02 2.54 -16.14
CA VAL A 380 35.72 2.35 -17.42
C VAL A 380 35.74 0.87 -17.80
N GLY A 381 36.01 0.00 -16.82
CA GLY A 381 35.89 -1.43 -17.01
C GLY A 381 34.51 -1.90 -17.39
N MET A 382 33.46 -1.29 -16.82
CA MET A 382 32.09 -1.64 -17.19
C MET A 382 31.68 -1.18 -18.59
N ILE A 383 32.25 -0.08 -19.09
CA ILE A 383 32.08 0.33 -20.50
C ILE A 383 32.68 -0.74 -21.41
N TRP A 384 33.91 -1.20 -21.12
CA TRP A 384 34.54 -2.27 -21.86
C TRP A 384 33.70 -3.57 -21.88
N VAL A 385 33.05 -3.92 -20.76
CA VAL A 385 32.11 -5.05 -20.68
C VAL A 385 30.90 -4.82 -21.57
N ALA A 386 30.31 -3.62 -21.51
CA ALA A 386 29.08 -3.28 -22.26
C ALA A 386 29.35 -3.23 -23.78
N GLU A 387 30.49 -2.71 -24.21
CA GLU A 387 30.91 -2.71 -25.63
C GLU A 387 31.02 -4.14 -26.19
N ARG A 388 31.46 -5.11 -25.38
CA ARG A 388 31.54 -6.53 -25.76
C ARG A 388 30.17 -7.22 -25.75
N LEU A 389 29.32 -6.85 -24.79
CA LEU A 389 27.95 -7.38 -24.69
C LEU A 389 27.09 -6.88 -25.84
N GLY A 390 27.18 -5.59 -26.18
CA GLY A 390 26.36 -4.91 -27.17
C GLY A 390 24.98 -4.50 -26.62
N GLU A 391 24.39 -3.51 -27.27
CA GLU A 391 23.15 -2.85 -26.84
C GLU A 391 21.94 -3.78 -26.86
N GLU A 392 21.78 -4.58 -27.92
CA GLU A 392 20.65 -5.51 -28.09
C GLU A 392 20.64 -6.57 -26.98
N LYS A 393 21.78 -7.24 -26.75
CA LYS A 393 21.88 -8.25 -25.69
C LYS A 393 21.70 -7.62 -24.31
N MET A 394 22.28 -6.43 -24.06
CA MET A 394 22.13 -5.75 -22.79
C MET A 394 20.65 -5.46 -22.50
N ALA A 395 19.91 -4.89 -23.46
CA ALA A 395 18.49 -4.61 -23.32
C ALA A 395 17.67 -5.90 -23.10
N ASP A 396 17.96 -6.98 -23.83
CA ASP A 396 17.31 -8.29 -23.67
C ASP A 396 17.52 -8.85 -22.26
N TYR A 397 18.75 -8.82 -21.72
CA TYR A 397 19.01 -9.27 -20.35
C TYR A 397 18.34 -8.39 -19.30
N LEU A 398 18.32 -7.08 -19.48
CA LEU A 398 17.62 -6.18 -18.57
C LEU A 398 16.12 -6.50 -18.53
N GLN A 399 15.50 -6.76 -19.68
CA GLN A 399 14.11 -7.19 -19.75
C GLN A 399 13.89 -8.57 -19.10
N LYS A 400 14.81 -9.53 -19.29
CA LYS A 400 14.78 -10.83 -18.61
C LYS A 400 14.87 -10.70 -17.10
N TYR A 401 15.67 -9.77 -16.58
CA TYR A 401 15.71 -9.43 -15.15
C TYR A 401 14.44 -8.72 -14.65
N GLY A 402 13.52 -8.36 -15.53
CA GLY A 402 12.25 -7.69 -15.20
C GLY A 402 12.36 -6.18 -15.09
N ILE A 403 13.46 -5.57 -15.55
CA ILE A 403 13.59 -4.11 -15.63
C ILE A 403 12.66 -3.57 -16.71
N GLY A 404 11.96 -2.46 -16.43
CA GLY A 404 10.97 -1.87 -17.33
C GLY A 404 9.60 -2.57 -17.32
N ARG A 405 9.40 -3.55 -16.43
CA ARG A 405 8.14 -4.30 -16.26
C ARG A 405 7.71 -4.32 -14.81
N SER A 406 6.41 -4.55 -14.57
CA SER A 406 5.90 -4.79 -13.20
C SER A 406 6.64 -5.97 -12.56
N SER A 407 7.00 -5.83 -11.29
CA SER A 407 7.58 -6.92 -10.51
C SER A 407 6.56 -8.03 -10.23
N GLY A 408 5.26 -7.68 -10.28
CA GLY A 408 4.16 -8.56 -9.95
C GLY A 408 3.93 -8.71 -8.43
N ILE A 409 4.52 -7.84 -7.63
CA ILE A 409 4.29 -7.82 -6.18
C ILE A 409 2.83 -7.51 -5.88
N ASP A 410 2.28 -8.17 -4.90
CA ASP A 410 0.88 -8.09 -4.46
C ASP A 410 0.62 -6.88 -3.51
N LEU A 411 1.13 -5.72 -3.88
CA LEU A 411 0.92 -4.44 -3.21
C LEU A 411 0.37 -3.39 -4.17
N GLN A 412 -0.54 -2.54 -3.69
CA GLN A 412 -1.02 -1.40 -4.46
C GLN A 412 0.01 -0.27 -4.44
N GLY A 413 0.23 0.36 -5.60
CA GLY A 413 1.08 1.54 -5.73
C GLY A 413 2.42 1.27 -6.41
N GLU A 414 2.59 0.14 -7.10
CA GLU A 414 3.81 -0.14 -7.85
C GLU A 414 4.00 0.83 -9.01
N LEU A 415 5.16 1.48 -9.05
CA LEU A 415 5.67 2.27 -10.15
C LEU A 415 6.47 1.37 -11.10
N VAL A 416 6.24 1.50 -12.38
CA VAL A 416 7.00 0.78 -13.42
C VAL A 416 7.75 1.79 -14.27
N PRO A 417 9.03 2.11 -13.94
CA PRO A 417 9.85 2.97 -14.78
C PRO A 417 10.06 2.31 -16.14
N PRO A 418 9.87 3.02 -17.26
CA PRO A 418 10.08 2.44 -18.59
C PRO A 418 11.57 2.19 -18.86
N LEU A 419 11.87 1.06 -19.49
CA LEU A 419 13.15 0.85 -20.14
C LEU A 419 13.02 1.29 -21.60
N ARG A 420 13.93 2.16 -22.08
CA ARG A 420 13.95 2.56 -23.48
C ARG A 420 14.31 1.38 -24.39
N ASP A 421 13.74 1.37 -25.59
CA ASP A 421 14.08 0.37 -26.60
C ASP A 421 15.56 0.49 -27.02
N SER A 422 16.21 -0.66 -27.29
CA SER A 422 17.64 -0.69 -27.67
C SER A 422 17.93 0.13 -28.92
N ASP A 423 16.99 0.19 -29.86
CA ASP A 423 17.12 0.95 -31.11
C ASP A 423 17.26 2.47 -30.89
N ASP A 424 16.83 2.96 -29.72
CA ASP A 424 16.93 4.36 -29.30
C ASP A 424 18.21 4.65 -28.49
N TRP A 425 19.07 3.64 -28.28
CA TRP A 425 20.31 3.82 -27.51
C TRP A 425 21.43 4.30 -28.40
N GLY A 426 22.11 5.36 -27.98
CA GLY A 426 23.39 5.74 -28.52
C GLY A 426 24.56 5.13 -27.75
N LEU A 427 25.76 5.32 -28.22
CA LEU A 427 26.98 4.82 -27.57
C LEU A 427 27.11 5.32 -26.11
N ILE A 428 26.67 6.54 -25.84
CA ILE A 428 26.70 7.10 -24.48
C ILE A 428 25.68 6.43 -23.58
N ASP A 429 24.49 6.07 -24.10
CA ASP A 429 23.45 5.39 -23.33
C ASP A 429 23.90 3.99 -22.92
N LEU A 430 24.50 3.22 -23.83
CA LEU A 430 25.09 1.91 -23.53
C LEU A 430 26.18 2.02 -22.45
N ALA A 431 27.04 3.02 -22.58
CA ALA A 431 28.11 3.26 -21.63
C ALA A 431 27.56 3.59 -20.23
N THR A 432 26.66 4.56 -20.12
CA THR A 432 26.11 4.99 -18.83
C THR A 432 25.23 3.92 -18.19
N ALA A 433 24.41 3.22 -18.98
CA ALA A 433 23.60 2.11 -18.49
C ALA A 433 24.47 0.97 -17.91
N SER A 434 25.71 0.76 -18.42
CA SER A 434 26.60 -0.28 -17.91
C SER A 434 26.95 -0.13 -16.41
N PHE A 435 26.91 1.09 -15.89
CA PHE A 435 27.15 1.38 -14.48
C PHE A 435 25.94 2.00 -13.76
N GLY A 436 24.74 1.84 -14.37
CA GLY A 436 23.44 2.15 -13.74
C GLY A 436 23.06 3.62 -13.75
N GLN A 437 23.52 4.40 -14.72
CA GLN A 437 23.03 5.75 -15.00
C GLN A 437 22.20 5.76 -16.29
N GLY A 438 21.21 6.64 -16.36
CA GLY A 438 20.25 6.68 -17.48
C GLY A 438 19.23 5.53 -17.48
N VAL A 439 19.22 4.68 -16.47
CA VAL A 439 18.22 3.62 -16.23
C VAL A 439 17.58 3.85 -14.87
N ALA A 440 16.26 4.03 -14.84
CA ALA A 440 15.50 4.16 -13.59
C ALA A 440 14.90 2.82 -13.19
N ILE A 441 15.03 2.45 -11.91
CA ILE A 441 14.45 1.23 -11.34
C ILE A 441 13.88 1.49 -9.95
N THR A 442 12.98 0.62 -9.49
CA THR A 442 12.53 0.62 -8.11
C THR A 442 13.40 -0.31 -7.24
N PRO A 443 13.48 -0.10 -5.92
CA PRO A 443 14.19 -1.02 -5.02
C PRO A 443 13.72 -2.47 -5.14
N ILE A 444 12.43 -2.72 -5.33
CA ILE A 444 11.90 -4.09 -5.49
C ILE A 444 12.38 -4.74 -6.79
N GLN A 445 12.46 -3.99 -7.91
CA GLN A 445 13.01 -4.50 -9.16
C GLN A 445 14.48 -4.88 -8.99
N MET A 446 15.26 -4.06 -8.26
CA MET A 446 16.67 -4.36 -7.98
C MET A 446 16.84 -5.62 -7.12
N VAL A 447 16.08 -5.75 -6.04
CA VAL A 447 16.11 -6.94 -5.17
C VAL A 447 15.71 -8.19 -5.94
N ARG A 448 14.67 -8.10 -6.76
CA ARG A 448 14.21 -9.20 -7.61
C ARG A 448 15.30 -9.66 -8.58
N ALA A 449 15.95 -8.72 -9.27
CA ALA A 449 17.00 -9.01 -10.23
C ALA A 449 18.24 -9.64 -9.56
N VAL A 450 18.74 -9.08 -8.45
CA VAL A 450 19.84 -9.65 -7.66
C VAL A 450 19.43 -10.95 -6.99
N GLY A 451 18.17 -11.11 -6.63
CA GLY A 451 17.59 -12.36 -6.15
C GLY A 451 17.76 -13.50 -7.15
N ALA A 452 17.70 -13.22 -8.45
CA ALA A 452 17.99 -14.23 -9.46
C ALA A 452 19.45 -14.71 -9.42
N LEU A 453 20.42 -13.80 -9.15
CA LEU A 453 21.82 -14.18 -8.97
C LEU A 453 21.98 -15.11 -7.77
N ALA A 454 21.32 -14.79 -6.65
CA ALA A 454 21.29 -15.58 -5.42
C ALA A 454 20.57 -16.93 -5.58
N ASN A 455 19.70 -17.08 -6.58
CA ASN A 455 18.87 -18.26 -6.84
C ASN A 455 19.33 -19.04 -8.09
N ALA A 456 20.62 -19.16 -8.28
CA ALA A 456 21.21 -19.88 -9.41
C ALA A 456 20.67 -19.46 -10.80
N GLY A 457 20.41 -18.18 -10.96
CA GLY A 457 19.94 -17.55 -12.21
C GLY A 457 18.42 -17.61 -12.42
N LYS A 458 17.66 -18.02 -11.42
CA LYS A 458 16.19 -18.13 -11.50
C LYS A 458 15.52 -16.89 -10.92
N LEU A 459 14.78 -16.18 -11.75
CA LEU A 459 13.97 -15.04 -11.36
C LEU A 459 12.66 -15.51 -10.74
N VAL A 460 12.28 -14.94 -9.61
CA VAL A 460 11.02 -15.20 -8.90
C VAL A 460 10.18 -13.93 -8.83
N THR A 461 8.88 -14.07 -8.63
CA THR A 461 7.99 -12.93 -8.37
C THR A 461 7.98 -12.61 -6.88
N PRO A 462 8.25 -11.35 -6.48
CA PRO A 462 8.10 -10.94 -5.09
C PRO A 462 6.66 -11.12 -4.62
N GLN A 463 6.47 -11.64 -3.40
CA GLN A 463 5.15 -11.94 -2.86
C GLN A 463 5.10 -11.63 -1.37
N VAL A 464 4.10 -10.86 -0.95
CA VAL A 464 3.89 -10.51 0.47
C VAL A 464 2.95 -11.50 1.14
N VAL A 465 1.87 -11.91 0.45
CA VAL A 465 0.86 -12.83 1.00
C VAL A 465 1.25 -14.28 0.77
N ASP A 466 1.27 -15.05 1.84
CA ASP A 466 1.52 -16.50 1.86
C ASP A 466 0.24 -17.28 1.60
N LYS A 467 -0.84 -16.95 2.35
CA LYS A 467 -2.09 -17.71 2.36
C LYS A 467 -3.32 -16.83 2.40
N ILE A 468 -4.39 -17.37 1.85
CA ILE A 468 -5.75 -16.85 2.00
C ILE A 468 -6.52 -17.79 2.92
N ILE A 469 -7.15 -17.24 3.98
CA ILE A 469 -7.88 -18.03 4.99
C ILE A 469 -9.36 -17.70 4.89
N ALA A 470 -10.14 -18.62 4.31
CA ALA A 470 -11.59 -18.50 4.13
C ALA A 470 -12.30 -19.60 4.91
N GLN A 471 -13.25 -19.24 5.78
CA GLN A 471 -14.09 -20.20 6.53
C GLN A 471 -13.31 -21.34 7.20
N ASN A 472 -12.14 -21.01 7.80
CA ASN A 472 -11.18 -21.96 8.40
C ASN A 472 -10.48 -22.91 7.42
N GLN A 473 -10.55 -22.66 6.12
CA GLN A 473 -9.77 -23.33 5.10
C GLN A 473 -8.62 -22.41 4.69
N GLU A 474 -7.39 -22.93 4.72
CA GLU A 474 -6.19 -22.23 4.26
C GLU A 474 -5.87 -22.66 2.83
N ASP A 475 -5.81 -21.68 1.92
CA ASP A 475 -5.37 -21.89 0.56
C ASP A 475 -4.02 -21.19 0.35
N ASP A 476 -2.97 -21.96 0.04
CA ASP A 476 -1.64 -21.41 -0.25
C ASP A 476 -1.68 -20.62 -1.56
N ILE A 477 -1.13 -19.41 -1.56
CA ILE A 477 -0.85 -18.69 -2.79
C ILE A 477 0.44 -19.28 -3.36
N LYS A 478 0.30 -20.06 -4.42
CA LYS A 478 1.46 -20.68 -5.07
C LYS A 478 2.36 -19.62 -5.67
N PRO A 479 3.70 -19.73 -5.46
CA PRO A 479 4.65 -18.86 -6.15
C PRO A 479 4.39 -18.89 -7.66
N GLN A 480 4.49 -17.72 -8.28
CA GLN A 480 4.38 -17.63 -9.73
C GLN A 480 5.54 -18.39 -10.39
N LYS A 481 5.40 -18.68 -11.68
CA LYS A 481 6.38 -19.43 -12.46
C LYS A 481 7.77 -18.78 -12.35
N THR A 482 8.75 -19.57 -11.94
CA THR A 482 10.17 -19.19 -11.96
C THR A 482 10.70 -19.22 -13.40
N GLU A 483 11.48 -18.22 -13.77
CA GLU A 483 12.11 -18.11 -15.09
C GLU A 483 13.63 -18.19 -14.96
N GLN A 484 14.28 -19.02 -15.77
CA GLN A 484 15.74 -19.03 -15.85
C GLN A 484 16.18 -17.84 -16.71
N VAL A 485 16.82 -16.84 -16.12
CA VAL A 485 17.22 -15.59 -16.80
C VAL A 485 18.70 -15.55 -17.12
N ILE A 486 19.54 -16.23 -16.35
CA ILE A 486 20.94 -16.53 -16.62
C ILE A 486 21.26 -17.98 -16.19
N SER A 487 22.34 -18.52 -16.71
CA SER A 487 22.80 -19.87 -16.34
C SER A 487 23.27 -19.93 -14.87
N PRO A 488 23.17 -21.11 -14.22
CA PRO A 488 23.74 -21.31 -12.89
C PRO A 488 25.25 -21.05 -12.84
N ARG A 489 25.96 -21.29 -13.94
CA ARG A 489 27.39 -20.99 -14.08
C ARG A 489 27.66 -19.49 -13.95
N ALA A 490 26.97 -18.66 -14.74
CA ALA A 490 27.14 -17.22 -14.70
C ALA A 490 26.73 -16.65 -13.31
N ALA A 491 25.62 -17.14 -12.74
CA ALA A 491 25.19 -16.78 -11.39
C ALA A 491 26.27 -17.08 -10.34
N LYS A 492 26.94 -18.24 -10.42
CA LYS A 492 28.05 -18.60 -9.53
C LYS A 492 29.26 -17.68 -9.73
N GLN A 493 29.63 -17.42 -10.98
CA GLN A 493 30.79 -16.57 -11.31
C GLN A 493 30.60 -15.15 -10.77
N ILE A 494 29.43 -14.53 -11.00
CA ILE A 494 29.17 -13.18 -10.47
C ILE A 494 29.08 -13.20 -8.95
N THR A 495 28.53 -14.25 -8.32
CA THR A 495 28.51 -14.40 -6.85
C THR A 495 29.93 -14.37 -6.29
N ASP A 496 30.86 -15.12 -6.88
CA ASP A 496 32.25 -15.16 -6.43
C ASP A 496 32.93 -13.79 -6.58
N MET A 497 32.62 -13.03 -7.63
CA MET A 497 33.12 -11.65 -7.82
C MET A 497 32.54 -10.70 -6.76
N MET A 498 31.24 -10.83 -6.43
CA MET A 498 30.58 -10.03 -5.39
C MET A 498 31.13 -10.34 -4.00
N VAL A 499 31.39 -11.61 -3.69
CA VAL A 499 32.06 -12.03 -2.43
C VAL A 499 33.43 -11.39 -2.32
N ASN A 500 34.25 -11.49 -3.38
CA ASN A 500 35.58 -10.87 -3.40
C ASN A 500 35.51 -9.35 -3.17
N GLY A 501 34.53 -8.68 -3.78
CA GLY A 501 34.34 -7.24 -3.59
C GLY A 501 34.02 -6.85 -2.15
N VAL A 502 33.30 -7.71 -1.41
CA VAL A 502 33.01 -7.54 0.03
C VAL A 502 34.25 -7.88 0.87
N GLU A 503 34.88 -9.02 0.63
CA GLU A 503 36.04 -9.48 1.41
C GLU A 503 37.22 -8.52 1.29
N SER A 504 37.43 -7.86 0.13
CA SER A 504 38.45 -6.82 -0.06
C SER A 504 38.26 -5.57 0.82
N LYS A 505 37.11 -5.43 1.49
CA LYS A 505 36.76 -4.33 2.40
C LYS A 505 36.53 -4.81 3.84
N SER A 506 37.01 -6.00 4.19
CA SER A 506 36.81 -6.61 5.52
C SER A 506 37.34 -5.77 6.68
N ASP A 507 38.39 -4.95 6.44
CA ASP A 507 38.93 -4.02 7.44
C ASP A 507 38.01 -2.79 7.68
N MET A 508 37.09 -2.53 6.77
CA MET A 508 36.23 -1.34 6.80
C MET A 508 34.83 -1.69 7.31
N TRP A 509 34.28 -2.84 6.91
CA TRP A 509 32.90 -3.20 7.15
C TRP A 509 32.71 -4.22 8.28
N PRO A 510 31.64 -4.14 9.08
CA PRO A 510 31.32 -5.12 10.11
C PRO A 510 30.70 -6.37 9.48
N ILE A 511 31.47 -7.10 8.68
CA ILE A 511 31.01 -8.32 8.01
C ILE A 511 30.69 -9.37 9.07
N PRO A 512 29.49 -10.01 9.05
CA PRO A 512 29.13 -11.05 10.00
C PRO A 512 30.13 -12.20 10.05
N ARG A 513 30.63 -12.52 11.23
CA ARG A 513 31.72 -13.49 11.38
C ARG A 513 31.27 -14.90 10.98
N GLY A 514 32.12 -15.56 10.17
CA GLY A 514 31.84 -16.93 9.70
C GLY A 514 30.89 -17.00 8.52
N PHE A 515 30.48 -15.87 7.94
CA PHE A 515 29.61 -15.85 6.77
C PHE A 515 30.27 -15.15 5.60
N GLN A 516 30.15 -15.76 4.43
CA GLN A 516 30.47 -15.06 3.17
C GLN A 516 29.24 -14.28 2.70
N VAL A 517 29.45 -13.03 2.38
CA VAL A 517 28.43 -12.11 1.86
C VAL A 517 28.76 -11.75 0.42
N ALA A 518 27.81 -11.93 -0.48
CA ALA A 518 27.87 -11.39 -1.82
C ALA A 518 27.17 -10.04 -1.86
N GLY A 519 27.89 -8.97 -2.21
CA GLY A 519 27.30 -7.63 -2.15
C GLY A 519 27.97 -6.61 -3.06
N LYS A 520 27.29 -5.48 -3.25
CA LYS A 520 27.78 -4.34 -4.05
C LYS A 520 27.23 -3.03 -3.50
N THR A 521 28.11 -2.04 -3.40
CA THR A 521 27.76 -0.64 -3.10
C THR A 521 27.37 0.11 -4.37
N GLY A 522 26.49 1.08 -4.25
CA GLY A 522 26.17 2.07 -5.28
C GLY A 522 26.00 3.45 -4.68
N THR A 523 26.56 4.43 -5.34
CA THR A 523 26.35 5.85 -5.05
C THR A 523 26.01 6.51 -6.38
N ALA A 524 24.75 6.95 -6.52
CA ALA A 524 24.26 7.59 -7.72
C ALA A 524 23.81 9.01 -7.41
N GLN A 525 24.18 9.96 -8.26
CA GLN A 525 23.73 11.34 -8.13
C GLN A 525 22.23 11.44 -8.47
N ILE A 526 21.51 12.32 -7.76
CA ILE A 526 20.10 12.55 -8.01
C ILE A 526 19.95 13.58 -9.14
N PRO A 527 19.23 13.24 -10.22
CA PRO A 527 18.94 14.21 -11.27
C PRO A 527 17.94 15.25 -10.77
N VAL A 528 18.29 16.54 -10.89
CA VAL A 528 17.44 17.68 -10.54
C VAL A 528 17.32 18.58 -11.77
N ALA A 529 16.09 18.78 -12.26
CA ALA A 529 15.81 19.62 -13.43
C ALA A 529 16.68 19.31 -14.67
N GLY A 530 16.97 18.02 -14.93
CA GLY A 530 17.73 17.57 -16.09
C GLY A 530 19.24 17.61 -15.93
N HIS A 531 19.76 17.93 -14.73
CA HIS A 531 21.19 17.90 -14.40
C HIS A 531 21.42 17.09 -13.13
N TYR A 532 22.58 16.44 -13.02
CA TYR A 532 22.97 15.76 -11.78
C TYR A 532 23.42 16.77 -10.73
N ASP A 533 22.77 16.71 -9.55
CA ASP A 533 23.22 17.50 -8.39
C ASP A 533 24.44 16.80 -7.76
N PRO A 534 25.63 17.45 -7.74
CA PRO A 534 26.84 16.82 -7.20
C PRO A 534 26.80 16.55 -5.70
N ASN A 535 25.87 17.21 -4.97
CA ASN A 535 25.77 17.14 -3.52
C ASN A 535 24.63 16.22 -3.05
N LYS A 536 23.76 15.76 -3.97
CA LYS A 536 22.63 14.90 -3.64
C LYS A 536 22.83 13.52 -4.27
N VAL A 537 22.83 12.51 -3.43
CA VAL A 537 23.07 11.14 -3.87
C VAL A 537 22.04 10.17 -3.28
N VAL A 538 21.81 9.08 -3.99
CA VAL A 538 21.23 7.88 -3.44
C VAL A 538 22.36 6.92 -3.12
N SER A 539 22.51 6.58 -1.85
CA SER A 539 23.50 5.62 -1.35
C SER A 539 22.86 4.28 -1.14
N SER A 540 23.31 3.24 -1.84
CA SER A 540 22.68 1.92 -1.79
C SER A 540 23.71 0.80 -1.57
N PHE A 541 23.29 -0.25 -0.86
CA PHE A 541 23.96 -1.53 -0.82
C PHE A 541 22.96 -2.64 -1.12
N VAL A 542 23.27 -3.49 -2.08
CA VAL A 542 22.49 -4.69 -2.40
C VAL A 542 23.37 -5.92 -2.27
N GLY A 543 22.82 -6.97 -1.68
CA GLY A 543 23.56 -8.21 -1.51
C GLY A 543 22.70 -9.33 -0.95
N PHE A 544 23.29 -10.51 -0.79
CA PHE A 544 22.66 -11.68 -0.21
C PHE A 544 23.62 -12.47 0.67
N ALA A 545 23.07 -13.17 1.63
CA ALA A 545 23.84 -13.93 2.61
C ALA A 545 23.06 -15.16 3.14
N PRO A 546 23.79 -16.26 3.51
CA PRO A 546 25.17 -16.56 3.13
C PRO A 546 25.32 -16.72 1.61
N ALA A 547 26.47 -16.39 1.03
CA ALA A 547 26.66 -16.42 -0.43
C ALA A 547 26.50 -17.82 -1.06
N ASN A 548 26.81 -18.89 -0.30
CA ASN A 548 26.72 -20.29 -0.74
C ASN A 548 25.30 -20.90 -0.58
N ASN A 549 24.48 -20.37 0.34
CA ASN A 549 23.09 -20.84 0.58
C ASN A 549 22.25 -19.66 1.07
N PRO A 550 21.87 -18.74 0.17
CA PRO A 550 21.26 -17.50 0.53
C PRO A 550 19.93 -17.67 1.27
N LYS A 551 19.84 -17.11 2.48
CA LYS A 551 18.61 -17.03 3.28
C LYS A 551 17.77 -15.83 2.88
N PHE A 552 18.44 -14.76 2.48
CA PHE A 552 17.81 -13.55 2.00
C PHE A 552 18.68 -12.83 0.98
N VAL A 553 18.04 -12.07 0.12
CA VAL A 553 18.60 -10.96 -0.65
C VAL A 553 18.03 -9.67 -0.07
N MET A 554 18.89 -8.65 0.09
CA MET A 554 18.48 -7.40 0.73
C MET A 554 19.08 -6.20 0.03
N ILE A 555 18.28 -5.14 -0.13
CA ILE A 555 18.75 -3.80 -0.48
C ILE A 555 18.54 -2.87 0.71
N VAL A 556 19.52 -2.01 0.94
CA VAL A 556 19.41 -0.82 1.79
C VAL A 556 19.71 0.38 0.92
N SER A 557 18.84 1.38 0.92
CA SER A 557 19.05 2.61 0.17
C SER A 557 18.71 3.82 1.03
N LEU A 558 19.58 4.83 1.02
CA LEU A 558 19.41 6.11 1.68
C LEU A 558 19.37 7.22 0.63
N LYS A 559 18.40 8.11 0.71
CA LYS A 559 18.26 9.26 -0.18
C LYS A 559 18.82 10.50 0.49
N ASP A 560 19.74 11.16 -0.21
CA ASP A 560 20.36 12.41 0.20
C ASP A 560 20.97 12.40 1.63
N PRO A 561 21.82 11.38 2.00
CA PRO A 561 22.49 11.39 3.28
C PRO A 561 23.48 12.57 3.37
N LYS A 562 23.48 13.27 4.51
CA LYS A 562 24.37 14.42 4.75
C LYS A 562 25.69 14.01 5.41
N VAL A 563 25.69 12.86 6.06
CA VAL A 563 26.87 12.26 6.70
C VAL A 563 27.31 11.03 5.93
N GLY A 564 28.58 11.02 5.50
CA GLY A 564 29.12 9.94 4.67
C GLY A 564 28.67 10.08 3.21
N GLN A 565 29.58 10.51 2.35
CA GLN A 565 29.27 10.80 0.94
C GLN A 565 29.05 9.52 0.10
N TYR A 566 29.64 8.39 0.51
CA TYR A 566 29.62 7.15 -0.24
C TYR A 566 28.83 6.05 0.48
N ALA A 567 28.17 5.20 -0.31
CA ALA A 567 27.43 4.05 0.21
C ALA A 567 28.28 3.09 1.07
N SER A 568 29.58 3.05 0.86
CA SER A 568 30.53 2.30 1.68
C SER A 568 30.70 2.85 3.11
N GLN A 569 30.23 4.09 3.37
CA GLN A 569 30.33 4.77 4.66
C GLN A 569 28.99 4.81 5.41
N ASN A 570 27.87 4.46 4.75
CA ASN A 570 26.54 4.55 5.32
C ASN A 570 25.67 3.31 5.02
N ALA A 571 25.10 3.15 3.82
CA ALA A 571 24.17 2.07 3.50
C ALA A 571 24.76 0.67 3.74
N ALA A 572 26.06 0.46 3.48
CA ALA A 572 26.74 -0.80 3.74
C ALA A 572 26.73 -1.16 5.23
N PHE A 573 26.98 -0.19 6.13
CA PHE A 573 26.95 -0.44 7.58
C PHE A 573 25.57 -0.84 8.07
N ILE A 574 24.51 -0.19 7.57
CA ILE A 574 23.13 -0.56 7.92
C ILE A 574 22.85 -1.98 7.44
N TRP A 575 23.23 -2.29 6.19
CA TRP A 575 23.05 -3.61 5.60
C TRP A 575 23.73 -4.70 6.44
N PHE A 576 24.99 -4.51 6.83
CA PHE A 576 25.74 -5.49 7.61
C PHE A 576 25.21 -5.65 9.03
N ASN A 577 24.74 -4.56 9.67
CA ASN A 577 24.12 -4.64 10.99
C ASN A 577 22.81 -5.44 10.94
N ILE A 578 21.97 -5.21 9.92
CA ILE A 578 20.77 -6.02 9.70
C ILE A 578 21.12 -7.48 9.42
N ALA A 579 22.15 -7.73 8.59
CA ALA A 579 22.58 -9.08 8.25
C ALA A 579 23.12 -9.85 9.47
N ASP A 580 23.84 -9.18 10.37
CA ASP A 580 24.38 -9.78 11.59
C ASP A 580 23.26 -10.26 12.52
N ASP A 581 22.16 -9.51 12.61
CA ASP A 581 20.96 -9.92 13.37
C ASP A 581 20.15 -11.01 12.64
N LEU A 582 19.97 -10.89 11.32
CA LEU A 582 19.08 -11.79 10.56
C LEU A 582 19.68 -13.17 10.27
N LEU A 583 21.01 -13.28 10.10
CA LEU A 583 21.64 -14.57 9.79
C LEU A 583 21.42 -15.63 10.88
N PRO A 584 21.74 -15.36 12.14
CA PRO A 584 21.43 -16.33 13.21
C PRO A 584 19.92 -16.52 13.40
N TYR A 585 19.12 -15.45 13.22
CA TYR A 585 17.67 -15.52 13.35
C TYR A 585 17.06 -16.50 12.33
N PHE A 586 17.50 -16.47 11.08
CA PHE A 586 17.04 -17.41 10.04
C PHE A 586 17.77 -18.75 10.05
N GLY A 587 18.51 -19.05 11.11
CA GLY A 587 19.18 -20.32 11.31
C GLY A 587 20.30 -20.59 10.31
N ALA A 588 20.94 -19.54 9.79
CA ALA A 588 22.14 -19.70 8.99
C ALA A 588 23.27 -20.25 9.86
N GLN A 589 24.03 -21.22 9.32
CA GLN A 589 25.18 -21.78 10.04
C GLN A 589 26.45 -21.09 9.54
N PRO A 590 27.34 -20.64 10.43
CA PRO A 590 28.66 -20.15 10.04
C PRO A 590 29.47 -21.24 9.32
N ASN A 591 30.32 -20.84 8.37
CA ASN A 591 31.23 -21.74 7.65
C ASN A 591 32.36 -22.25 8.54
#